data_6c2a6eb603e61e8678e39d3493ebcbef
#
_entry.id   6c2a6eb603e61e8678e39d3493ebcbef
#
_cell.length_a   1.000
_cell.length_b   1.000
_cell.length_c   1.000
_cell.angle_alpha   90.00
_cell.angle_beta   90.00
_cell.angle_gamma   90.00
#
_symmetry.space_group_name_H-M   'P 1'
#
loop_
_entity.id
_entity.type
_entity.pdbx_description
1 polymer ?
#
loop_
_entity_poly.entity_id
_entity_poly.type
_entity_poly.pdbx_seq_one_letter_code
_entity_poly.pdbx_strand_id
1 'polypeptide(L)'
;NGTQVYETFPFGDYVTTTTSLPFGFDETTERCTANTPNLLYNYSGSEALTLDIDPSLIDNTVTPLNSPRTGILGTTTNKLTYRLYAGLIPTSYFCNTSIPTTPAISQEWNAIAGVSGISGIVEVTTTTNGTGFKHTIVLKKATLKKGNSYFRLGDNYLYGELTTTN
;
A
#
# COMPACT_ATOMS: atom_id res chain seq x y z
N ASN A 1 -14.23 31.80 -31.79
CA ASN A 1 -13.15 32.17 -30.86
C ASN A 1 -13.43 31.49 -29.54
N GLY A 2 -13.01 30.23 -29.40
CA GLY A 2 -13.06 29.50 -28.14
C GLY A 2 -11.88 29.98 -27.28
N THR A 3 -12.18 30.57 -26.14
CA THR A 3 -11.20 30.82 -25.11
C THR A 3 -10.85 29.51 -24.49
N GLN A 4 -9.65 28.99 -24.73
CA GLN A 4 -9.14 27.88 -23.95
C GLN A 4 -8.84 28.40 -22.56
N VAL A 5 -9.66 28.01 -21.62
CA VAL A 5 -9.35 28.17 -20.20
C VAL A 5 -8.32 27.09 -19.87
N TYR A 6 -7.07 27.48 -19.76
CA TYR A 6 -6.07 26.65 -19.13
C TYR A 6 -6.36 26.69 -17.64
N GLU A 7 -7.07 25.68 -17.16
CA GLU A 7 -7.07 25.43 -15.73
C GLU A 7 -5.64 25.06 -15.37
N THR A 8 -4.99 25.90 -14.60
CA THR A 8 -3.74 25.58 -13.94
C THR A 8 -4.06 24.48 -12.94
N PHE A 9 -3.93 23.24 -13.39
CA PHE A 9 -3.86 22.13 -12.44
C PHE A 9 -2.66 22.40 -11.54
N PRO A 10 -2.83 22.46 -10.22
CA PRO A 10 -1.69 22.51 -9.34
C PRO A 10 -0.84 21.29 -9.69
N PHE A 11 0.39 21.54 -10.09
CA PHE A 11 1.36 20.48 -10.36
C PHE A 11 1.42 19.59 -9.12
N GLY A 12 0.83 18.40 -9.18
CA GLY A 12 0.79 17.49 -8.06
C GLY A 12 -0.50 16.67 -7.91
N ASP A 13 -1.61 17.09 -8.49
CA ASP A 13 -2.80 16.24 -8.56
C ASP A 13 -2.73 15.37 -9.82
N TYR A 14 -1.99 14.27 -9.76
CA TYR A 14 -2.08 13.25 -10.77
C TYR A 14 -3.34 12.44 -10.51
N VAL A 15 -4.45 12.88 -11.03
CA VAL A 15 -5.67 12.09 -11.09
C VAL A 15 -5.53 11.19 -12.31
N THR A 16 -5.04 9.98 -12.13
CA THR A 16 -5.20 8.96 -13.16
C THR A 16 -6.65 8.53 -13.14
N THR A 17 -7.39 8.95 -14.13
CA THR A 17 -8.76 8.46 -14.40
C THR A 17 -8.79 7.05 -15.00
N THR A 18 -7.67 6.39 -15.11
CA THR A 18 -7.58 5.02 -15.57
C THR A 18 -7.60 4.07 -14.40
N THR A 19 -8.46 3.10 -14.47
CA THR A 19 -8.71 2.02 -13.52
C THR A 19 -7.53 1.06 -13.32
N SER A 20 -6.42 1.24 -14.00
CA SER A 20 -5.17 0.56 -13.72
C SER A 20 -4.21 1.56 -13.11
N LEU A 21 -3.89 1.36 -11.85
CA LEU A 21 -2.70 1.96 -11.29
C LEU A 21 -1.51 1.54 -12.15
N PRO A 22 -0.51 2.42 -12.33
CA PRO A 22 0.68 2.08 -13.11
C PRO A 22 1.50 0.95 -12.47
N PHE A 23 1.10 0.47 -11.31
CA PHE A 23 1.76 -0.61 -10.59
C PHE A 23 1.24 -1.95 -11.10
N GLY A 24 2.08 -2.67 -11.83
CA GLY A 24 1.80 -4.06 -12.20
C GLY A 24 2.00 -5.04 -11.05
N PHE A 25 1.47 -4.69 -9.85
CA PHE A 25 1.52 -5.58 -8.71
C PHE A 25 0.44 -6.64 -8.80
N ASP A 26 0.79 -7.87 -8.45
CA ASP A 26 -0.16 -8.95 -8.28
C ASP A 26 -1.07 -8.67 -7.07
N GLU A 27 -2.27 -9.27 -7.06
CA GLU A 27 -3.19 -9.16 -5.93
C GLU A 27 -2.67 -9.91 -4.68
N THR A 28 -1.66 -10.76 -4.82
CA THR A 28 -1.05 -11.49 -3.71
C THR A 28 -0.02 -10.63 -3.00
N THR A 29 -0.24 -10.41 -1.72
CA THR A 29 0.67 -9.66 -0.86
C THR A 29 1.63 -10.59 -0.16
N GLU A 30 2.91 -10.26 -0.14
CA GLU A 30 3.94 -10.98 0.58
C GLU A 30 4.21 -10.39 1.97
N ARG A 31 4.69 -11.21 2.89
CA ARG A 31 5.00 -10.85 4.27
C ARG A 31 6.30 -11.49 4.71
N CYS A 32 7.15 -10.73 5.40
CA CYS A 32 8.33 -11.26 6.09
C CYS A 32 7.95 -11.71 7.50
N THR A 33 8.16 -12.98 7.79
CA THR A 33 7.80 -13.55 9.12
C THR A 33 8.94 -13.47 10.14
N ALA A 34 10.19 -13.38 9.68
CA ALA A 34 11.36 -13.51 10.56
C ALA A 34 11.88 -12.16 11.13
N ASN A 35 12.00 -11.12 10.32
CA ASN A 35 12.72 -9.89 10.71
C ASN A 35 11.84 -8.65 10.77
N THR A 36 10.77 -8.60 9.98
CA THR A 36 9.82 -7.50 9.91
C THR A 36 8.40 -8.05 9.79
N PRO A 37 7.86 -8.67 10.84
CA PRO A 37 6.62 -9.46 10.76
C PRO A 37 5.39 -8.66 10.36
N ASN A 38 5.44 -7.33 10.47
CA ASN A 38 4.33 -6.45 10.11
C ASN A 38 4.52 -5.78 8.74
N LEU A 39 5.66 -6.01 8.08
CA LEU A 39 5.90 -5.45 6.76
C LEU A 39 5.25 -6.32 5.69
N LEU A 40 4.23 -5.76 5.05
CA LEU A 40 3.63 -6.29 3.83
C LEU A 40 4.27 -5.59 2.63
N TYR A 41 4.49 -6.33 1.55
CA TYR A 41 5.06 -5.75 0.36
C TYR A 41 4.53 -6.41 -0.91
N ASN A 42 4.36 -5.57 -1.92
CA ASN A 42 4.13 -5.96 -3.31
C ASN A 42 5.22 -5.30 -4.14
N TYR A 43 5.80 -6.01 -5.09
CA TYR A 43 6.81 -5.45 -5.96
C TYR A 43 6.74 -6.04 -7.37
N SER A 44 7.16 -5.25 -8.34
CA SER A 44 7.27 -5.65 -9.73
C SER A 44 8.45 -4.93 -10.39
N GLY A 45 9.39 -5.67 -10.91
CA GLY A 45 10.58 -5.09 -11.55
C GLY A 45 11.38 -4.21 -10.58
N SER A 46 11.34 -2.91 -10.78
CA SER A 46 12.04 -1.89 -9.97
C SER A 46 11.11 -1.05 -9.09
N GLU A 47 9.89 -1.48 -8.89
CA GLU A 47 8.89 -0.76 -8.11
C GLU A 47 8.41 -1.60 -6.92
N ALA A 48 8.12 -0.96 -5.79
CA ALA A 48 7.52 -1.62 -4.65
C ALA A 48 6.55 -0.71 -3.91
N LEU A 49 5.48 -1.32 -3.40
CA LEU A 49 4.53 -0.72 -2.47
C LEU A 49 4.60 -1.51 -1.16
N THR A 50 5.02 -0.86 -0.10
CA THR A 50 5.18 -1.48 1.23
C THR A 50 4.20 -0.89 2.22
N LEU A 51 3.65 -1.74 3.08
CA LEU A 51 2.76 -1.36 4.18
C LEU A 51 3.25 -1.99 5.47
N ASP A 52 3.75 -1.17 6.40
CA ASP A 52 4.03 -1.61 7.77
C ASP A 52 2.73 -1.55 8.57
N ILE A 53 2.00 -2.67 8.59
CA ILE A 53 0.63 -2.76 9.08
C ILE A 53 0.58 -3.01 10.58
N ASP A 54 -0.41 -2.44 11.26
CA ASP A 54 -0.74 -2.81 12.63
C ASP A 54 -1.17 -4.29 12.67
N PRO A 55 -0.48 -5.14 13.45
CA PRO A 55 -0.76 -6.58 13.50
C PRO A 55 -2.21 -6.90 13.94
N SER A 56 -2.85 -6.02 14.70
CA SER A 56 -4.25 -6.20 15.09
C SER A 56 -5.23 -6.18 13.92
N LEU A 57 -4.84 -5.55 12.79
CA LEU A 57 -5.66 -5.54 11.59
C LEU A 57 -5.64 -6.88 10.83
N ILE A 58 -4.55 -7.64 10.97
CA ILE A 58 -4.36 -8.95 10.33
C ILE A 58 -4.44 -10.11 11.32
N ASP A 59 -5.23 -9.92 12.39
CA ASP A 59 -5.51 -10.98 13.34
C ASP A 59 -6.31 -12.12 12.71
N ASN A 60 -5.98 -13.37 13.09
CA ASN A 60 -6.55 -14.61 12.57
C ASN A 60 -7.97 -14.88 13.14
N THR A 61 -8.83 -13.89 13.12
CA THR A 61 -10.26 -13.98 13.43
C THR A 61 -11.10 -13.46 12.29
N VAL A 62 -12.16 -14.18 11.94
CA VAL A 62 -13.07 -13.76 10.86
C VAL A 62 -13.76 -12.45 11.23
N THR A 63 -13.73 -11.49 10.32
CA THR A 63 -14.46 -10.24 10.50
C THR A 63 -15.95 -10.44 10.23
N PRO A 64 -16.84 -9.78 10.99
CA PRO A 64 -18.27 -9.80 10.68
C PRO A 64 -18.56 -9.24 9.30
N LEU A 65 -19.65 -9.70 8.69
CA LEU A 65 -20.08 -9.23 7.38
C LEU A 65 -20.25 -7.70 7.39
N ASN A 66 -19.68 -7.04 6.38
CA ASN A 66 -19.69 -5.57 6.22
C ASN A 66 -19.09 -4.79 7.39
N SER A 67 -18.25 -5.43 8.21
CA SER A 67 -17.58 -4.81 9.34
C SER A 67 -16.08 -5.14 9.32
N PRO A 68 -15.31 -4.62 8.36
CA PRO A 68 -13.88 -4.83 8.30
C PRO A 68 -13.18 -4.19 9.52
N ARG A 69 -12.00 -4.69 9.87
CA ARG A 69 -11.13 -3.96 10.78
C ARG A 69 -10.60 -2.73 10.07
N THR A 70 -10.49 -1.62 10.78
CA THR A 70 -10.03 -0.37 10.20
C THR A 70 -8.86 0.21 10.98
N GLY A 71 -7.88 0.74 10.24
CA GLY A 71 -6.76 1.52 10.76
C GLY A 71 -6.58 2.79 9.95
N ILE A 72 -5.77 3.70 10.44
CA ILE A 72 -5.45 4.96 9.76
C ILE A 72 -4.01 4.91 9.30
N LEU A 73 -3.73 5.29 8.05
CA LEU A 73 -2.38 5.46 7.57
C LEU A 73 -1.64 6.50 8.41
N GLY A 74 -0.44 6.19 8.82
CA GLY A 74 0.39 7.04 9.66
C GLY A 74 1.86 7.03 9.26
N THR A 75 2.67 7.70 10.03
CA THR A 75 4.12 7.76 9.81
C THR A 75 4.88 6.65 10.54
N THR A 76 4.28 6.05 11.55
CA THR A 76 4.86 5.00 12.39
C THR A 76 4.08 3.70 12.36
N THR A 77 2.76 3.77 12.29
CA THR A 77 1.85 2.62 12.24
C THR A 77 1.02 2.72 10.97
N ASN A 78 0.75 1.59 10.33
CA ASN A 78 0.13 1.54 9.00
C ASN A 78 0.87 2.45 8.01
N LYS A 79 2.19 2.39 8.03
CA LYS A 79 3.03 3.22 7.17
C LYS A 79 3.06 2.67 5.75
N LEU A 80 2.45 3.39 4.84
CA LEU A 80 2.45 3.05 3.41
C LEU A 80 3.54 3.85 2.69
N THR A 81 4.38 3.13 1.94
CA THR A 81 5.49 3.72 1.19
C THR A 81 5.56 3.10 -0.21
N TYR A 82 5.61 3.93 -1.23
CA TYR A 82 5.92 3.53 -2.59
C TYR A 82 7.35 3.91 -2.95
N ARG A 83 8.08 2.99 -3.56
CA ARG A 83 9.49 3.17 -3.94
C ARG A 83 9.75 2.79 -5.37
N LEU A 84 10.56 3.61 -6.04
CA LEU A 84 11.26 3.28 -7.27
C LEU A 84 12.71 2.97 -6.94
N TYR A 85 13.24 1.94 -7.56
CA TYR A 85 14.63 1.50 -7.38
C TYR A 85 15.43 1.72 -8.66
N ALA A 86 16.74 1.86 -8.55
CA ALA A 86 17.66 2.02 -9.68
C ALA A 86 17.92 0.72 -10.46
N GLY A 87 17.31 -0.39 -10.06
CA GLY A 87 17.46 -1.69 -10.70
C GLY A 87 16.40 -2.68 -10.21
N LEU A 88 16.42 -3.89 -10.75
CA LEU A 88 15.46 -4.94 -10.39
C LEU A 88 15.59 -5.35 -8.92
N ILE A 89 14.45 -5.49 -8.26
CA ILE A 89 14.36 -5.91 -6.86
C ILE A 89 14.48 -7.43 -6.80
N PRO A 90 15.47 -7.98 -6.08
CA PRO A 90 15.58 -9.42 -5.91
C PRO A 90 14.52 -9.94 -4.93
N THR A 91 14.11 -11.19 -5.11
CA THR A 91 13.02 -11.86 -4.35
C THR A 91 13.19 -11.80 -2.82
N SER A 92 14.43 -11.81 -2.32
CA SER A 92 14.71 -11.77 -0.88
C SER A 92 14.89 -10.36 -0.31
N TYR A 93 14.71 -9.30 -1.12
CA TYR A 93 15.09 -7.93 -0.75
C TYR A 93 14.47 -7.46 0.58
N PHE A 94 13.19 -7.66 0.75
CA PHE A 94 12.44 -7.14 1.92
C PHE A 94 12.60 -8.00 3.17
N CYS A 95 13.02 -9.26 3.03
CA CYS A 95 13.10 -10.24 4.14
C CYS A 95 14.51 -10.44 4.68
N ASN A 96 15.45 -9.61 4.30
CA ASN A 96 16.79 -9.63 4.86
C ASN A 96 16.81 -9.00 6.26
N THR A 97 17.77 -9.44 7.10
CA THR A 97 18.00 -8.91 8.47
C THR A 97 18.26 -7.40 8.46
N SER A 98 18.90 -6.92 7.39
CA SER A 98 19.02 -5.50 7.06
C SER A 98 18.62 -5.32 5.60
N ILE A 99 17.81 -4.29 5.32
CA ILE A 99 17.40 -3.99 3.94
C ILE A 99 18.66 -3.72 3.11
N PRO A 100 18.86 -4.44 1.99
CA PRO A 100 20.03 -4.25 1.13
C PRO A 100 20.09 -2.81 0.59
N THR A 101 21.30 -2.31 0.40
CA THR A 101 21.52 -0.99 -0.22
C THR A 101 21.48 -1.03 -1.75
N THR A 102 21.46 -2.24 -2.32
CA THR A 102 21.39 -2.47 -3.76
C THR A 102 20.21 -3.40 -4.09
N PRO A 103 19.34 -3.02 -5.03
CA PRO A 103 19.34 -1.76 -5.79
C PRO A 103 19.01 -0.54 -4.90
N ALA A 104 19.64 0.58 -5.22
CA ALA A 104 19.42 1.82 -4.49
C ALA A 104 18.02 2.38 -4.75
N ILE A 105 17.42 3.01 -3.74
CA ILE A 105 16.16 3.74 -3.89
C ILE A 105 16.41 5.01 -4.70
N SER A 106 15.74 5.16 -5.84
CA SER A 106 15.79 6.35 -6.69
C SER A 106 14.69 7.36 -6.31
N GLN A 107 13.53 6.87 -5.90
CA GLN A 107 12.43 7.71 -5.42
C GLN A 107 11.68 7.03 -4.28
N GLU A 108 11.25 7.84 -3.33
CA GLU A 108 10.39 7.39 -2.23
C GLU A 108 9.21 8.34 -2.06
N TRP A 109 8.02 7.77 -1.95
CA TRP A 109 6.76 8.44 -1.71
C TRP A 109 6.12 7.85 -0.46
N ASN A 110 5.81 8.70 0.50
CA ASN A 110 5.20 8.26 1.75
C ASN A 110 3.75 8.71 1.82
N ALA A 111 2.88 7.85 2.36
CA ALA A 111 1.50 8.23 2.55
C ALA A 111 1.38 9.41 3.52
N ILE A 112 0.44 10.29 3.22
CA ILE A 112 0.00 11.33 4.15
C ILE A 112 -0.79 10.65 5.26
N ALA A 113 -0.63 11.14 6.49
CA ALA A 113 -1.41 10.65 7.62
C ALA A 113 -2.91 10.76 7.32
N GLY A 114 -3.62 9.68 7.55
CA GLY A 114 -5.05 9.60 7.31
C GLY A 114 -5.86 10.40 8.34
N VAL A 115 -7.13 10.60 8.00
CA VAL A 115 -8.13 11.21 8.88
C VAL A 115 -9.28 10.21 9.06
N SER A 116 -9.58 9.89 10.31
CA SER A 116 -10.59 8.89 10.66
C SER A 116 -11.93 9.15 9.96
N GLY A 117 -12.45 8.13 9.29
CA GLY A 117 -13.71 8.19 8.55
C GLY A 117 -13.68 9.01 7.26
N ILE A 118 -12.54 9.65 6.90
CA ILE A 118 -12.46 10.58 5.77
C ILE A 118 -11.48 10.07 4.69
N SER A 119 -10.22 9.82 5.05
CA SER A 119 -9.17 9.49 4.08
C SER A 119 -8.00 8.74 4.71
N GLY A 120 -7.19 8.08 3.87
CA GLY A 120 -6.02 7.35 4.34
C GLY A 120 -6.37 6.23 5.31
N ILE A 121 -7.39 5.43 4.97
CA ILE A 121 -7.88 4.35 5.81
C ILE A 121 -7.37 3.02 5.26
N VAL A 122 -6.91 2.15 6.15
CA VAL A 122 -6.64 0.74 5.88
C VAL A 122 -7.84 -0.06 6.35
N GLU A 123 -8.47 -0.82 5.45
CA GLU A 123 -9.54 -1.77 5.81
C GLU A 123 -9.04 -3.18 5.56
N VAL A 124 -9.32 -4.08 6.51
CA VAL A 124 -8.98 -5.49 6.39
C VAL A 124 -10.20 -6.34 6.67
N THR A 125 -10.57 -7.14 5.67
CA THR A 125 -11.58 -8.18 5.80
C THR A 125 -10.89 -9.53 5.92
N THR A 126 -11.18 -10.28 6.98
CA THR A 126 -10.62 -11.60 7.21
C THR A 126 -11.70 -12.67 7.03
N THR A 127 -11.40 -13.68 6.22
CA THR A 127 -12.24 -14.86 6.00
C THR A 127 -11.46 -16.14 6.26
N THR A 128 -12.14 -17.24 6.46
CA THR A 128 -11.48 -18.56 6.51
C THR A 128 -10.96 -18.94 5.13
N ASN A 129 -9.80 -19.60 5.09
CA ASN A 129 -9.20 -20.15 3.88
C ASN A 129 -8.57 -21.52 4.19
N GLY A 130 -9.33 -22.58 3.96
CA GLY A 130 -8.93 -23.92 4.37
C GLY A 130 -8.73 -24.00 5.89
N THR A 131 -7.51 -24.37 6.33
CA THR A 131 -7.13 -24.42 7.75
C THR A 131 -6.57 -23.08 8.27
N GLY A 132 -6.49 -22.06 7.44
CA GLY A 132 -5.96 -20.75 7.78
C GLY A 132 -6.94 -19.63 7.50
N PHE A 133 -6.40 -18.44 7.27
CA PHE A 133 -7.16 -17.22 7.04
C PHE A 133 -6.66 -16.47 5.80
N LYS A 134 -7.56 -15.75 5.19
CA LYS A 134 -7.27 -14.79 4.12
C LYS A 134 -7.68 -13.39 4.56
N HIS A 135 -6.73 -12.47 4.50
CA HIS A 135 -6.91 -11.05 4.81
C HIS A 135 -6.92 -10.27 3.50
N THR A 136 -8.06 -9.72 3.14
CA THR A 136 -8.18 -8.79 2.00
C THR A 136 -7.97 -7.37 2.51
N ILE A 137 -6.94 -6.68 1.99
CA ILE A 137 -6.49 -5.38 2.46
C ILE A 137 -6.84 -4.33 1.41
N VAL A 138 -7.62 -3.33 1.81
CA VAL A 138 -8.04 -2.22 0.95
C VAL A 138 -7.58 -0.90 1.56
N LEU A 139 -6.98 -0.05 0.74
CA LEU A 139 -6.62 1.32 1.11
C LEU A 139 -7.68 2.28 0.58
N LYS A 140 -8.29 3.06 1.46
CA LYS A 140 -9.30 4.03 1.08
C LYS A 140 -8.75 5.45 1.06
N LYS A 141 -8.91 6.11 -0.07
CA LYS A 141 -8.53 7.51 -0.29
C LYS A 141 -7.11 7.80 0.18
N ALA A 142 -6.20 6.85 -0.07
CA ALA A 142 -4.79 6.99 0.27
C ALA A 142 -4.11 7.96 -0.70
N THR A 143 -3.36 8.91 -0.16
CA THR A 143 -2.56 9.88 -0.91
C THR A 143 -1.11 9.73 -0.51
N LEU A 144 -0.22 9.61 -1.49
CA LEU A 144 1.22 9.55 -1.30
C LEU A 144 1.86 10.87 -1.70
N LYS A 145 2.93 11.25 -0.99
CA LYS A 145 3.63 12.52 -1.13
C LYS A 145 5.13 12.33 -1.24
N LYS A 146 5.76 13.14 -2.12
CA LYS A 146 7.21 13.34 -2.19
C LYS A 146 7.47 14.82 -2.43
N GLY A 147 8.05 15.51 -1.45
CA GLY A 147 8.22 16.97 -1.52
C GLY A 147 6.86 17.67 -1.67
N ASN A 148 6.68 18.42 -2.76
CA ASN A 148 5.43 19.11 -3.09
C ASN A 148 4.55 18.34 -4.09
N SER A 149 4.95 17.12 -4.48
CA SER A 149 4.20 16.29 -5.43
C SER A 149 3.35 15.27 -4.69
N TYR A 150 2.17 14.97 -5.23
CA TYR A 150 1.19 14.05 -4.67
C TYR A 150 0.61 13.15 -5.74
N PHE A 151 0.23 11.93 -5.36
CA PHE A 151 -0.68 11.11 -6.15
C PHE A 151 -1.63 10.32 -5.24
N ARG A 152 -2.79 9.98 -5.76
CA ARG A 152 -3.82 9.21 -5.04
C ARG A 152 -3.93 7.80 -5.60
N LEU A 153 -4.22 6.85 -4.72
CA LEU A 153 -4.50 5.47 -5.10
C LEU A 153 -5.98 5.24 -5.48
N GLY A 154 -6.77 6.31 -5.56
CA GLY A 154 -8.21 6.22 -5.80
C GLY A 154 -9.02 6.12 -4.49
N ASP A 155 -10.34 5.93 -4.64
CA ASP A 155 -11.24 5.85 -3.49
C ASP A 155 -11.13 4.50 -2.77
N ASN A 156 -10.91 3.42 -3.50
CA ASN A 156 -10.70 2.07 -2.98
C ASN A 156 -9.59 1.41 -3.80
N TYR A 157 -8.47 1.18 -3.18
CA TYR A 157 -7.34 0.48 -3.78
C TYR A 157 -7.14 -0.87 -3.10
N LEU A 158 -7.30 -1.95 -3.84
CA LEU A 158 -6.93 -3.27 -3.35
C LEU A 158 -5.42 -3.33 -3.21
N TYR A 159 -4.94 -3.30 -1.96
CA TYR A 159 -3.51 -3.46 -1.68
C TYR A 159 -3.08 -4.88 -1.99
N GLY A 160 -3.88 -5.86 -1.60
CA GLY A 160 -3.68 -7.26 -1.89
C GLY A 160 -4.32 -8.20 -0.88
N GLU A 161 -4.09 -9.49 -1.10
CA GLU A 161 -4.57 -10.58 -0.25
C GLU A 161 -3.39 -11.27 0.44
N LEU A 162 -3.44 -11.34 1.77
CA LEU A 162 -2.47 -12.05 2.60
C LEU A 162 -3.09 -13.35 3.13
N THR A 163 -2.44 -14.48 2.89
CA THR A 163 -2.83 -15.77 3.49
C THR A 163 -1.96 -16.05 4.70
N THR A 164 -2.60 -16.45 5.81
CA THR A 164 -1.94 -16.85 7.04
C THR A 164 -2.39 -18.25 7.44
N THR A 165 -1.53 -18.99 8.13
CA THR A 165 -1.86 -20.28 8.76
C THR A 165 -2.12 -20.07 10.24
N ASN A 166 -2.87 -21.01 10.85
CA ASN A 166 -3.02 -21.09 12.31
C ASN A 166 -1.69 -21.46 12.97
#